data_988c499d3e0c803521ab3802221e8765
#
_entry.id   988c499d3e0c803521ab3802221e8765
#
_cell.length_a   1.000
_cell.length_b   1.000
_cell.length_c   1.000
_cell.angle_alpha   90.00
_cell.angle_beta   90.00
_cell.angle_gamma   90.00
#
_symmetry.space_group_name_H-M   'P 1'
#
loop_
_entity.id
_entity.type
_entity.pdbx_description
1 polymer ?
#
loop_
_entity_poly.entity_id
_entity_poly.type
_entity_poly.pdbx_seq_one_letter_code
_entity_poly.pdbx_strand_id
1 'polypeptide(L)'
;MRPAALQPALRPTISDSNWLQSAAVTKKYRPETNCLNCGAEVTGKFCSECGQENVDSHENFFHLVGHYTADFFHFESKIPRSVILLLTKPGFLTKEYWQGRRIRYIHPLRLFLFVSVLFVASAAFYHQHFRKSERTVVIIAGKQAAEKQIYAERVKKDIEELQRLMLVGTDRFFNDLKYISFFMLPIYAFVFQALYRRQKRFYIHHLVYTLHLQSFGYAVVAVAMLIPFLSRHSIRIVQWATVLLLLVYMAQSLRYLYRQSWPKTILKSVIATSLLFFLMLAAMAIYVSIPIIPALPRVIQELDSGRPK
;
A
#
# COMPACT_ATOMS: atom_id res chain seq x y z
N MET A 1 12.13 -81.80 -11.28
CA MET A 1 12.12 -80.48 -11.94
C MET A 1 10.71 -79.84 -11.71
N ARG A 2 10.58 -78.86 -10.84
CA ARG A 2 9.33 -78.11 -10.64
C ARG A 2 9.47 -76.74 -11.32
N PRO A 3 8.47 -76.23 -12.05
CA PRO A 3 8.55 -74.95 -12.70
C PRO A 3 8.31 -73.79 -11.65
N ALA A 4 9.08 -72.72 -11.80
CA ALA A 4 9.04 -71.54 -11.02
C ALA A 4 7.70 -70.78 -11.20
N ALA A 5 7.06 -70.42 -10.13
CA ALA A 5 5.85 -69.59 -10.09
C ALA A 5 6.19 -68.12 -10.42
N LEU A 6 5.58 -67.60 -11.45
CA LEU A 6 5.59 -66.19 -11.81
C LEU A 6 4.84 -65.38 -10.71
N GLN A 7 5.55 -64.47 -10.03
CA GLN A 7 4.94 -63.48 -9.15
C GLN A 7 4.23 -62.38 -9.98
N PRO A 8 3.00 -61.97 -9.63
CA PRO A 8 2.34 -60.85 -10.32
C PRO A 8 3.01 -59.50 -9.95
N ALA A 9 3.34 -58.74 -10.97
CA ALA A 9 3.85 -57.39 -10.84
C ALA A 9 2.83 -56.50 -10.12
N LEU A 10 3.21 -55.96 -8.96
CA LEU A 10 2.46 -54.94 -8.23
C LEU A 10 2.40 -53.65 -9.08
N ARG A 11 1.19 -53.28 -9.49
CA ARG A 11 0.94 -51.94 -10.07
C ARG A 11 1.19 -50.86 -8.99
N PRO A 12 1.95 -49.80 -9.27
CA PRO A 12 2.07 -48.72 -8.34
C PRO A 12 0.71 -47.99 -8.23
N THR A 13 0.13 -47.98 -7.06
CA THR A 13 -1.00 -47.09 -6.71
C THR A 13 -0.49 -45.65 -6.71
N ILE A 14 -0.91 -44.86 -7.70
CA ILE A 14 -0.70 -43.42 -7.72
C ILE A 14 -1.55 -42.87 -6.61
N SER A 15 -0.94 -42.49 -5.47
CA SER A 15 -1.59 -41.74 -4.44
C SER A 15 -1.67 -40.30 -4.91
N ASP A 16 -2.89 -39.73 -4.92
CA ASP A 16 -3.24 -38.37 -5.35
C ASP A 16 -2.67 -37.23 -4.48
N SER A 17 -1.57 -37.46 -3.77
CA SER A 17 -0.92 -36.44 -2.93
C SER A 17 0.18 -35.61 -3.62
N ASN A 18 0.50 -35.89 -4.89
CA ASN A 18 1.61 -35.26 -5.61
C ASN A 18 1.32 -33.84 -6.13
N TRP A 19 0.06 -33.39 -6.15
CA TRP A 19 -0.24 -31.99 -6.56
C TRP A 19 0.20 -30.93 -5.51
N LEU A 20 0.28 -31.31 -4.23
CA LEU A 20 0.78 -30.41 -3.19
C LEU A 20 2.31 -30.26 -3.18
N GLN A 21 3.04 -31.22 -3.75
CA GLN A 21 4.52 -31.18 -3.83
C GLN A 21 5.00 -30.39 -5.06
N SER A 22 4.19 -30.23 -6.11
CA SER A 22 4.58 -29.47 -7.31
C SER A 22 4.51 -27.95 -7.13
N ALA A 23 3.90 -27.44 -6.05
CA ALA A 23 3.84 -26.02 -5.72
C ALA A 23 5.03 -25.53 -4.86
N ALA A 24 5.93 -26.42 -4.45
CA ALA A 24 7.18 -26.03 -3.81
C ALA A 24 8.08 -25.40 -4.88
N VAL A 25 8.07 -24.06 -4.94
CA VAL A 25 9.04 -23.28 -5.74
C VAL A 25 10.43 -23.66 -5.24
N THR A 26 11.12 -24.51 -5.99
CA THR A 26 12.49 -24.92 -5.68
C THR A 26 13.36 -23.68 -5.73
N LYS A 27 13.85 -23.23 -4.54
CA LYS A 27 14.79 -22.12 -4.43
C LYS A 27 16.01 -22.43 -5.29
N LYS A 28 16.23 -21.65 -6.33
CA LYS A 28 17.42 -21.76 -7.17
C LYS A 28 18.57 -21.05 -6.49
N TYR A 29 19.55 -21.80 -5.99
CA TYR A 29 20.77 -21.23 -5.45
C TYR A 29 21.63 -20.65 -6.57
N ARG A 30 22.34 -19.55 -6.25
CA ARG A 30 23.25 -18.92 -7.20
C ARG A 30 24.50 -19.80 -7.38
N PRO A 31 24.99 -19.93 -8.62
CA PRO A 31 26.23 -20.66 -8.91
C PRO A 31 27.49 -19.86 -8.48
N GLU A 32 27.37 -18.52 -8.33
CA GLU A 32 28.49 -17.68 -7.93
C GLU A 32 28.82 -17.86 -6.44
N THR A 33 30.10 -17.96 -6.14
CA THR A 33 30.63 -18.23 -4.82
C THR A 33 30.79 -16.99 -3.95
N ASN A 34 30.51 -15.78 -4.46
CA ASN A 34 30.61 -14.52 -3.71
C ASN A 34 29.29 -14.09 -3.08
N CYS A 35 29.28 -13.70 -1.84
CA CYS A 35 28.12 -13.15 -1.14
C CYS A 35 27.76 -11.77 -1.66
N LEU A 36 26.50 -11.56 -2.08
CA LEU A 36 26.02 -10.25 -2.55
C LEU A 36 26.02 -9.17 -1.47
N ASN A 37 25.98 -9.56 -0.18
CA ASN A 37 25.88 -8.62 0.94
C ASN A 37 27.25 -8.18 1.45
N CYS A 38 28.17 -9.12 1.72
CA CYS A 38 29.47 -8.83 2.35
C CYS A 38 30.67 -9.11 1.43
N GLY A 39 30.48 -9.79 0.29
CA GLY A 39 31.56 -10.14 -0.63
C GLY A 39 32.35 -11.41 -0.27
N ALA A 40 32.15 -11.99 0.93
CA ALA A 40 32.82 -13.20 1.37
C ALA A 40 32.49 -14.42 0.48
N GLU A 41 33.39 -15.40 0.45
CA GLU A 41 33.15 -16.65 -0.28
C GLU A 41 32.05 -17.48 0.37
N VAL A 42 31.13 -18.04 -0.45
CA VAL A 42 29.99 -18.82 -0.01
C VAL A 42 30.08 -20.21 -0.60
N THR A 43 30.29 -21.21 0.24
CA THR A 43 30.40 -22.62 -0.13
C THR A 43 29.10 -23.40 0.08
N GLY A 44 28.09 -22.78 0.70
CA GLY A 44 26.82 -23.41 1.07
C GLY A 44 25.58 -22.57 0.78
N LYS A 45 24.46 -22.96 1.41
CA LYS A 45 23.18 -22.27 1.28
C LYS A 45 23.18 -20.87 1.89
N PHE A 46 24.01 -20.65 2.91
CA PHE A 46 24.11 -19.40 3.67
C PHE A 46 25.58 -18.96 3.74
N CYS A 47 25.78 -17.63 3.70
CA CYS A 47 27.09 -17.05 3.92
C CYS A 47 27.52 -17.23 5.39
N SER A 48 28.71 -17.77 5.64
CA SER A 48 29.29 -17.97 6.97
C SER A 48 29.52 -16.65 7.73
N GLU A 49 29.86 -15.57 7.00
CA GLU A 49 30.20 -14.29 7.60
C GLU A 49 29.00 -13.44 7.98
N CYS A 50 27.93 -13.37 7.13
CA CYS A 50 26.80 -12.49 7.36
C CYS A 50 25.45 -13.17 7.45
N GLY A 51 25.37 -14.49 7.26
CA GLY A 51 24.14 -15.28 7.33
C GLY A 51 23.19 -15.08 6.14
N GLN A 52 23.58 -14.32 5.08
CA GLN A 52 22.69 -14.14 3.93
C GLN A 52 22.55 -15.43 3.15
N GLU A 53 21.30 -15.79 2.81
CA GLU A 53 21.00 -16.92 1.95
C GLU A 53 21.51 -16.65 0.51
N ASN A 54 22.21 -17.61 -0.09
CA ASN A 54 22.78 -17.50 -1.43
C ASN A 54 21.75 -17.90 -2.50
N VAL A 55 20.70 -17.10 -2.61
CA VAL A 55 19.62 -17.31 -3.60
C VAL A 55 19.64 -16.22 -4.67
N ASP A 56 19.10 -16.55 -5.83
CA ASP A 56 18.95 -15.60 -6.93
C ASP A 56 17.99 -14.45 -6.54
N SER A 57 18.16 -13.27 -7.16
CA SER A 57 17.36 -12.07 -6.85
C SER A 57 15.87 -12.18 -7.20
N HIS A 58 15.46 -13.30 -7.79
CA HIS A 58 14.12 -13.55 -8.32
C HIS A 58 13.22 -14.20 -7.28
N GLU A 59 12.84 -13.47 -6.23
CA GLU A 59 11.83 -13.96 -5.28
C GLU A 59 10.41 -13.70 -5.81
N ASN A 60 9.53 -14.69 -5.63
CA ASN A 60 8.09 -14.54 -5.88
C ASN A 60 7.44 -13.76 -4.72
N PHE A 61 6.43 -12.94 -5.04
CA PHE A 61 5.68 -12.15 -4.05
C PHE A 61 5.17 -12.99 -2.87
N PHE A 62 4.56 -14.16 -3.13
CA PHE A 62 4.03 -15.03 -2.08
C PHE A 62 5.11 -15.59 -1.16
N HIS A 63 6.30 -15.86 -1.68
CA HIS A 63 7.45 -16.29 -0.88
C HIS A 63 7.94 -15.15 0.02
N LEU A 64 7.93 -13.91 -0.50
CA LEU A 64 8.26 -12.71 0.25
C LEU A 64 7.34 -12.53 1.46
N VAL A 65 6.02 -12.67 1.27
CA VAL A 65 5.02 -12.51 2.33
C VAL A 65 5.08 -13.66 3.34
N GLY A 66 5.15 -14.91 2.90
CA GLY A 66 5.08 -16.08 3.79
C GLY A 66 6.28 -16.23 4.72
N HIS A 67 7.50 -15.90 4.24
CA HIS A 67 8.73 -16.09 5.02
C HIS A 67 8.91 -15.03 6.11
N TYR A 68 8.31 -13.84 5.95
CA TYR A 68 8.57 -12.71 6.84
C TYR A 68 7.46 -12.41 7.86
N THR A 69 6.32 -13.09 7.78
CA THR A 69 5.25 -12.94 8.78
C THR A 69 5.58 -13.64 10.11
N ALA A 70 6.35 -14.73 10.09
CA ALA A 70 6.70 -15.49 11.28
C ALA A 70 7.66 -14.75 12.24
N ASP A 71 8.56 -13.91 11.70
CA ASP A 71 9.60 -13.22 12.49
C ASP A 71 9.26 -11.75 12.82
N PHE A 72 7.99 -11.37 12.75
CA PHE A 72 7.57 -9.97 12.79
C PHE A 72 7.92 -9.24 14.10
N PHE A 73 7.99 -9.94 15.22
CA PHE A 73 8.10 -9.34 16.56
C PHE A 73 9.53 -9.18 17.10
N HIS A 74 10.56 -9.58 16.36
CA HIS A 74 11.93 -9.30 16.81
C HIS A 74 12.32 -7.85 16.50
N PHE A 75 12.47 -7.05 17.56
CA PHE A 75 12.95 -5.66 17.45
C PHE A 75 14.39 -5.64 16.93
N GLU A 76 14.56 -5.40 15.67
CA GLU A 76 15.87 -5.39 15.03
C GLU A 76 16.57 -4.04 15.27
N SER A 77 17.82 -4.07 15.74
CA SER A 77 18.71 -2.90 15.85
C SER A 77 18.91 -2.13 14.53
N LYS A 78 18.51 -2.73 13.41
CA LYS A 78 18.58 -2.17 12.04
C LYS A 78 17.45 -1.17 11.73
N ILE A 79 16.36 -1.13 12.53
CA ILE A 79 15.20 -0.26 12.28
C ILE A 79 15.60 1.22 12.27
N PRO A 80 16.24 1.79 13.31
CA PRO A 80 16.57 3.21 13.34
C PRO A 80 17.45 3.62 12.16
N ARG A 81 18.47 2.81 11.84
CA ARG A 81 19.35 3.07 10.70
C ARG A 81 18.59 3.07 9.37
N SER A 82 17.69 2.11 9.18
CA SER A 82 16.90 2.00 7.95
C SER A 82 15.92 3.15 7.81
N VAL A 83 15.27 3.58 8.89
CA VAL A 83 14.36 4.74 8.91
C VAL A 83 15.12 6.03 8.57
N ILE A 84 16.28 6.26 9.18
CA ILE A 84 17.11 7.44 8.87
C ILE A 84 17.48 7.46 7.39
N LEU A 85 17.93 6.33 6.84
CA LEU A 85 18.30 6.23 5.41
C LEU A 85 17.08 6.39 4.48
N LEU A 86 15.92 5.88 4.90
CA LEU A 86 14.67 6.09 4.16
C LEU A 86 14.35 7.58 4.05
N LEU A 87 14.47 8.32 5.14
CA LEU A 87 14.13 9.75 5.19
C LEU A 87 15.16 10.65 4.49
N THR A 88 16.45 10.29 4.59
CA THR A 88 17.55 11.18 4.15
C THR A 88 18.10 10.85 2.76
N LYS A 89 17.95 9.60 2.29
CA LYS A 89 18.55 9.14 1.02
C LYS A 89 17.50 8.51 0.09
N PRO A 90 16.77 9.32 -0.71
CA PRO A 90 15.71 8.84 -1.60
C PRO A 90 16.16 7.70 -2.53
N GLY A 91 15.46 6.56 -2.48
CA GLY A 91 15.73 5.39 -3.33
C GLY A 91 16.94 4.53 -2.91
N PHE A 92 17.73 4.94 -1.90
CA PHE A 92 18.92 4.20 -1.49
C PHE A 92 18.60 2.78 -1.02
N LEU A 93 17.66 2.60 -0.09
CA LEU A 93 17.30 1.27 0.42
C LEU A 93 16.77 0.35 -0.70
N THR A 94 16.00 0.90 -1.62
CA THR A 94 15.52 0.14 -2.79
C THR A 94 16.67 -0.33 -3.66
N LYS A 95 17.67 0.52 -3.89
CA LYS A 95 18.85 0.16 -4.70
C LYS A 95 19.70 -0.91 -4.02
N GLU A 96 19.91 -0.81 -2.71
CA GLU A 96 20.61 -1.83 -1.94
C GLU A 96 19.92 -3.19 -2.06
N TYR A 97 18.59 -3.21 -1.91
CA TYR A 97 17.79 -4.41 -2.08
C TYR A 97 17.90 -5.00 -3.51
N TRP A 98 17.85 -4.15 -4.54
CA TRP A 98 17.99 -4.56 -5.94
C TRP A 98 19.37 -5.15 -6.25
N GLN A 99 20.40 -4.71 -5.52
CA GLN A 99 21.78 -5.24 -5.62
C GLN A 99 21.97 -6.52 -4.81
N GLY A 100 20.91 -7.04 -4.16
CA GLY A 100 20.97 -8.26 -3.36
C GLY A 100 21.49 -8.08 -1.94
N ARG A 101 21.75 -6.84 -1.48
CA ARG A 101 22.17 -6.57 -0.09
C ARG A 101 20.95 -6.49 0.83
N ARG A 102 20.51 -7.64 1.34
CA ARG A 102 19.21 -7.79 2.03
C ARG A 102 19.33 -7.84 3.55
N ILE A 103 20.42 -8.35 4.09
CA ILE A 103 20.61 -8.50 5.55
C ILE A 103 21.08 -7.21 6.20
N ARG A 104 21.75 -6.32 5.45
CA ARG A 104 22.31 -5.09 5.99
C ARG A 104 21.28 -4.10 6.52
N TYR A 105 20.06 -4.13 5.99
CA TYR A 105 18.95 -3.25 6.34
C TYR A 105 17.72 -4.08 6.67
N ILE A 106 16.71 -3.42 7.27
CA ILE A 106 15.43 -4.07 7.53
C ILE A 106 14.74 -4.44 6.21
N HIS A 107 14.04 -5.57 6.21
CA HIS A 107 13.28 -6.01 5.04
C HIS A 107 12.19 -4.98 4.66
N PRO A 108 11.98 -4.68 3.35
CA PRO A 108 11.04 -3.64 2.91
C PRO A 108 9.62 -3.78 3.48
N LEU A 109 9.09 -5.01 3.52
CA LEU A 109 7.76 -5.28 4.06
C LEU A 109 7.69 -5.01 5.58
N ARG A 110 8.72 -5.40 6.35
CA ARG A 110 8.78 -5.12 7.79
C ARG A 110 8.86 -3.62 8.07
N LEU A 111 9.67 -2.89 7.29
CA LEU A 111 9.77 -1.44 7.40
C LEU A 111 8.42 -0.78 7.11
N PHE A 112 7.73 -1.20 6.05
CA PHE A 112 6.40 -0.72 5.71
C PHE A 112 5.39 -0.97 6.85
N LEU A 113 5.32 -2.18 7.37
CA LEU A 113 4.39 -2.54 8.45
C LEU A 113 4.70 -1.76 9.74
N PHE A 114 5.98 -1.62 10.10
CA PHE A 114 6.40 -0.83 11.25
C PHE A 114 5.95 0.64 11.14
N VAL A 115 6.25 1.27 10.00
CA VAL A 115 5.87 2.68 9.78
C VAL A 115 4.36 2.85 9.64
N SER A 116 3.65 1.86 9.08
CA SER A 116 2.18 1.91 8.98
C SER A 116 1.49 1.87 10.34
N VAL A 117 2.03 1.13 11.32
CA VAL A 117 1.54 1.15 12.71
C VAL A 117 1.71 2.55 13.32
N LEU A 118 2.86 3.18 13.15
CA LEU A 118 3.10 4.55 13.63
C LEU A 118 2.15 5.55 12.97
N PHE A 119 1.91 5.43 11.67
CA PHE A 119 0.94 6.25 10.95
C PHE A 119 -0.47 6.08 11.49
N VAL A 120 -0.94 4.84 11.69
CA VAL A 120 -2.28 4.57 12.24
C VAL A 120 -2.43 5.13 13.66
N ALA A 121 -1.39 4.98 14.51
CA ALA A 121 -1.39 5.53 15.86
C ALA A 121 -1.48 7.07 15.83
N SER A 122 -0.69 7.74 14.98
CA SER A 122 -0.73 9.21 14.83
C SER A 122 -2.07 9.70 14.28
N ALA A 123 -2.66 8.96 13.33
CA ALA A 123 -3.97 9.27 12.77
C ALA A 123 -5.09 9.12 13.83
N ALA A 124 -5.08 8.05 14.61
CA ALA A 124 -6.03 7.84 15.71
C ALA A 124 -5.93 8.96 16.77
N PHE A 125 -4.70 9.33 17.13
CA PHE A 125 -4.45 10.43 18.07
C PHE A 125 -4.95 11.77 17.52
N TYR A 126 -4.68 12.08 16.24
CA TYR A 126 -5.19 13.27 15.57
C TYR A 126 -6.72 13.31 15.57
N HIS A 127 -7.38 12.20 15.21
CA HIS A 127 -8.85 12.11 15.19
C HIS A 127 -9.48 12.35 16.56
N GLN A 128 -8.92 11.80 17.63
CA GLN A 128 -9.43 11.99 18.98
C GLN A 128 -9.42 13.46 19.43
N HIS A 129 -8.38 14.21 19.04
CA HIS A 129 -8.17 15.57 19.56
C HIS A 129 -8.77 16.67 18.66
N PHE A 130 -8.83 16.48 17.34
CA PHE A 130 -9.24 17.56 16.43
C PHE A 130 -10.63 17.39 15.83
N ARG A 131 -11.14 16.17 15.65
CA ARG A 131 -12.42 15.92 14.95
C ARG A 131 -13.67 16.18 15.79
N LYS A 132 -13.56 16.33 17.11
CA LYS A 132 -14.71 16.67 17.97
C LYS A 132 -15.29 18.08 17.72
N SER A 133 -14.55 18.96 17.04
CA SER A 133 -14.91 20.38 16.87
C SER A 133 -15.77 20.71 15.65
N GLU A 134 -15.91 19.79 14.66
CA GLU A 134 -16.56 20.14 13.38
C GLU A 134 -18.00 19.65 13.22
N ARG A 135 -18.59 18.98 14.24
CA ARG A 135 -19.95 18.42 14.12
C ARG A 135 -21.11 19.43 14.30
N THR A 136 -20.84 20.74 14.41
CA THR A 136 -21.86 21.72 14.79
C THR A 136 -22.13 22.81 13.76
N VAL A 137 -22.06 22.56 12.48
CA VAL A 137 -22.48 23.55 11.48
C VAL A 137 -23.25 22.90 10.35
N VAL A 138 -24.52 22.60 10.54
CA VAL A 138 -25.56 22.68 9.48
C VAL A 138 -26.96 22.67 10.13
N ILE A 139 -27.39 23.76 10.73
CA ILE A 139 -28.80 24.07 10.94
C ILE A 139 -28.94 25.59 10.96
N ILE A 140 -29.28 26.22 9.86
CA ILE A 140 -30.05 27.46 9.77
C ILE A 140 -30.47 27.69 8.32
N ALA A 141 -31.78 27.62 8.03
CA ALA A 141 -32.54 28.45 7.09
C ALA A 141 -33.93 27.83 6.94
N GLY A 142 -34.96 28.35 7.47
CA GLY A 142 -35.67 29.59 7.19
C GLY A 142 -37.03 29.28 6.57
N LYS A 143 -38.13 29.55 7.30
CA LYS A 143 -39.55 29.38 6.98
C LYS A 143 -40.01 30.22 5.79
N GLN A 144 -40.79 29.62 4.84
CA GLN A 144 -41.98 30.25 4.23
C GLN A 144 -42.69 29.37 3.18
N ALA A 145 -44.03 29.37 3.21
CA ALA A 145 -45.06 28.89 2.25
C ALA A 145 -45.48 27.42 2.30
N ALA A 146 -46.70 27.13 2.82
CA ALA A 146 -47.10 25.83 3.38
C ALA A 146 -47.30 24.64 2.39
N GLU A 147 -47.55 24.83 1.11
CA GLU A 147 -47.79 23.71 0.17
C GLU A 147 -46.58 23.42 -0.74
N LYS A 148 -45.87 24.41 -1.17
CA LYS A 148 -44.50 24.28 -1.68
C LYS A 148 -43.52 23.82 -0.60
N GLN A 149 -43.84 24.03 0.66
CA GLN A 149 -43.04 23.64 1.82
C GLN A 149 -42.98 22.13 2.03
N ILE A 150 -44.06 21.38 1.82
CA ILE A 150 -44.05 19.93 2.07
C ILE A 150 -43.17 19.21 1.05
N TYR A 151 -43.22 19.60 -0.23
CA TYR A 151 -42.35 19.04 -1.25
C TYR A 151 -40.88 19.46 -1.04
N ALA A 152 -40.65 20.73 -0.77
CA ALA A 152 -39.31 21.25 -0.50
C ALA A 152 -38.71 20.64 0.78
N GLU A 153 -39.52 20.35 1.78
CA GLU A 153 -39.07 19.74 3.03
C GLU A 153 -38.76 18.24 2.89
N ARG A 154 -39.52 17.52 2.03
CA ARG A 154 -39.17 16.13 1.66
C ARG A 154 -37.88 16.06 0.86
N VAL A 155 -37.76 16.84 -0.23
CA VAL A 155 -36.53 16.93 -1.03
C VAL A 155 -35.33 17.33 -0.18
N LYS A 156 -35.54 18.24 0.79
CA LYS A 156 -34.49 18.62 1.73
C LYS A 156 -34.06 17.47 2.62
N LYS A 157 -35.01 16.66 3.15
CA LYS A 157 -34.70 15.47 3.96
C LYS A 157 -33.93 14.43 3.15
N ASP A 158 -34.34 14.20 1.90
CA ASP A 158 -33.67 13.25 1.01
C ASP A 158 -32.24 13.70 0.69
N ILE A 159 -32.03 15.00 0.45
CA ILE A 159 -30.71 15.57 0.27
C ILE A 159 -29.86 15.44 1.54
N GLU A 160 -30.44 15.72 2.72
CA GLU A 160 -29.77 15.54 4.00
C GLU A 160 -29.39 14.08 4.28
N GLU A 161 -30.27 13.14 3.93
CA GLU A 161 -29.97 11.70 4.02
C GLU A 161 -28.81 11.29 3.08
N LEU A 162 -28.85 11.71 1.81
CA LEU A 162 -27.77 11.47 0.87
C LEU A 162 -26.43 12.08 1.34
N GLN A 163 -26.46 13.31 1.84
CA GLN A 163 -25.27 13.97 2.42
C GLN A 163 -24.73 13.18 3.61
N ARG A 164 -25.63 12.71 4.50
CA ARG A 164 -25.26 11.86 5.63
C ARG A 164 -24.61 10.55 5.19
N LEU A 165 -25.16 9.89 4.16
CA LEU A 165 -24.62 8.66 3.61
C LEU A 165 -23.25 8.90 2.96
N MET A 166 -23.07 10.01 2.24
CA MET A 166 -21.77 10.42 1.71
C MET A 166 -20.74 10.63 2.82
N LEU A 167 -21.11 11.31 3.90
CA LEU A 167 -20.22 11.51 5.05
C LEU A 167 -19.84 10.19 5.70
N VAL A 168 -20.81 9.28 5.89
CA VAL A 168 -20.55 7.93 6.43
C VAL A 168 -19.60 7.15 5.54
N GLY A 169 -19.80 7.17 4.21
CA GLY A 169 -18.91 6.52 3.26
C GLY A 169 -17.50 7.10 3.28
N THR A 170 -17.39 8.41 3.34
CA THR A 170 -16.11 9.13 3.46
C THR A 170 -15.39 8.77 4.76
N ASP A 171 -16.11 8.75 5.88
CA ASP A 171 -15.55 8.39 7.18
C ASP A 171 -15.04 6.94 7.21
N ARG A 172 -15.80 6.01 6.63
CA ARG A 172 -15.36 4.62 6.47
C ARG A 172 -14.11 4.52 5.60
N PHE A 173 -14.06 5.22 4.47
CA PHE A 173 -12.89 5.25 3.61
C PHE A 173 -11.63 5.67 4.37
N PHE A 174 -11.68 6.78 5.13
CA PHE A 174 -10.53 7.24 5.91
C PHE A 174 -10.15 6.30 7.06
N ASN A 175 -11.12 5.65 7.70
CA ASN A 175 -10.86 4.65 8.74
C ASN A 175 -10.18 3.40 8.17
N ASP A 176 -10.56 2.99 6.95
CA ASP A 176 -10.07 1.80 6.28
C ASP A 176 -8.88 2.08 5.32
N LEU A 177 -8.44 3.34 5.25
CA LEU A 177 -7.34 3.77 4.36
C LEU A 177 -6.07 2.92 4.51
N LYS A 178 -5.78 2.43 5.72
CA LYS A 178 -4.66 1.54 6.00
C LYS A 178 -4.78 0.20 5.24
N TYR A 179 -5.98 -0.37 5.17
CA TYR A 179 -6.23 -1.62 4.42
C TYR A 179 -6.25 -1.36 2.92
N ILE A 180 -6.93 -0.28 2.51
CA ILE A 180 -7.00 0.13 1.10
C ILE A 180 -5.61 0.35 0.54
N SER A 181 -4.75 1.09 1.25
CA SER A 181 -3.39 1.35 0.79
C SER A 181 -2.54 0.09 0.72
N PHE A 182 -2.73 -0.88 1.61
CA PHE A 182 -2.05 -2.17 1.53
C PHE A 182 -2.45 -2.93 0.26
N PHE A 183 -3.75 -3.01 -0.04
CA PHE A 183 -4.24 -3.65 -1.27
C PHE A 183 -3.87 -2.87 -2.54
N MET A 184 -3.64 -1.57 -2.45
CA MET A 184 -3.18 -0.75 -3.57
C MET A 184 -1.69 -0.94 -3.89
N LEU A 185 -0.86 -1.47 -2.98
CA LEU A 185 0.57 -1.67 -3.23
C LEU A 185 0.89 -2.47 -4.50
N PRO A 186 0.25 -3.62 -4.77
CA PRO A 186 0.45 -4.36 -6.00
C PRO A 186 0.09 -3.55 -7.25
N ILE A 187 -0.98 -2.77 -7.18
CA ILE A 187 -1.44 -1.93 -8.30
C ILE A 187 -0.44 -0.80 -8.56
N TYR A 188 0.06 -0.16 -7.51
CA TYR A 188 1.09 0.88 -7.62
C TYR A 188 2.37 0.31 -8.21
N ALA A 189 2.80 -0.89 -7.79
CA ALA A 189 3.96 -1.58 -8.35
C ALA A 189 3.78 -1.84 -9.85
N PHE A 190 2.57 -2.24 -10.27
CA PHE A 190 2.23 -2.44 -11.67
C PHE A 190 2.29 -1.14 -12.49
N VAL A 191 1.81 -0.02 -11.94
CA VAL A 191 1.93 1.31 -12.58
C VAL A 191 3.39 1.66 -12.83
N PHE A 192 4.27 1.48 -11.82
CA PHE A 192 5.71 1.72 -12.01
C PHE A 192 6.34 0.74 -13.00
N GLN A 193 5.95 -0.52 -12.99
CA GLN A 193 6.41 -1.50 -13.99
C GLN A 193 6.04 -1.06 -15.42
N ALA A 194 4.80 -0.61 -15.64
CA ALA A 194 4.33 -0.13 -16.94
C ALA A 194 5.11 1.10 -17.43
N LEU A 195 5.33 2.09 -16.52
CA LEU A 195 6.08 3.32 -16.83
C LEU A 195 7.57 3.07 -17.12
N TYR A 196 8.15 2.03 -16.50
CA TYR A 196 9.56 1.69 -16.60
C TYR A 196 9.83 0.36 -17.29
N ARG A 197 8.88 -0.18 -18.08
CA ARG A 197 8.99 -1.47 -18.79
C ARG A 197 10.26 -1.62 -19.66
N ARG A 198 10.75 -0.51 -20.21
CA ARG A 198 12.00 -0.51 -21.01
C ARG A 198 13.25 -0.82 -20.19
N GLN A 199 13.19 -0.73 -18.87
CA GLN A 199 14.33 -1.02 -17.96
C GLN A 199 14.47 -2.53 -17.67
N LYS A 200 13.59 -3.38 -18.21
CA LYS A 200 13.61 -4.85 -18.07
C LYS A 200 13.76 -5.32 -16.60
N ARG A 201 13.15 -4.57 -15.65
CA ARG A 201 13.14 -4.93 -14.23
C ARG A 201 11.94 -5.83 -13.94
N PHE A 202 12.14 -6.79 -13.02
CA PHE A 202 11.06 -7.66 -12.56
C PHE A 202 10.04 -6.88 -11.72
N TYR A 203 8.80 -7.36 -11.69
CA TYR A 203 7.72 -6.78 -10.90
C TYR A 203 8.10 -6.57 -9.43
N ILE A 204 8.80 -7.54 -8.82
CA ILE A 204 9.24 -7.47 -7.43
C ILE A 204 10.12 -6.24 -7.14
N HIS A 205 10.93 -5.79 -8.08
CA HIS A 205 11.74 -4.59 -7.92
C HIS A 205 10.88 -3.33 -7.79
N HIS A 206 9.79 -3.25 -8.56
CA HIS A 206 8.83 -2.14 -8.47
C HIS A 206 8.00 -2.21 -7.19
N LEU A 207 7.63 -3.43 -6.75
CA LEU A 207 6.94 -3.63 -5.49
C LEU A 207 7.78 -3.18 -4.29
N VAL A 208 9.07 -3.54 -4.25
CA VAL A 208 10.00 -3.09 -3.20
C VAL A 208 10.14 -1.57 -3.21
N TYR A 209 10.20 -0.95 -4.40
CA TYR A 209 10.20 0.50 -4.52
C TYR A 209 8.92 1.12 -3.93
N THR A 210 7.76 0.55 -4.26
CA THR A 210 6.46 1.01 -3.76
C THR A 210 6.36 0.91 -2.25
N LEU A 211 6.84 -0.20 -1.65
CA LEU A 211 6.90 -0.39 -0.20
C LEU A 211 7.73 0.71 0.48
N HIS A 212 8.91 1.04 -0.04
CA HIS A 212 9.74 2.11 0.51
C HIS A 212 9.12 3.50 0.29
N LEU A 213 8.54 3.76 -0.89
CA LEU A 213 7.87 5.03 -1.17
C LEU A 213 6.68 5.26 -0.24
N GLN A 214 5.87 4.23 -0.03
CA GLN A 214 4.71 4.28 0.87
C GLN A 214 5.16 4.43 2.34
N SER A 215 6.21 3.72 2.74
CA SER A 215 6.81 3.88 4.08
C SER A 215 7.28 5.31 4.33
N PHE A 216 7.95 5.92 3.35
CA PHE A 216 8.34 7.33 3.44
C PHE A 216 7.12 8.24 3.57
N GLY A 217 6.10 8.04 2.72
CA GLY A 217 4.85 8.80 2.75
C GLY A 217 4.17 8.73 4.13
N TYR A 218 4.03 7.54 4.68
CA TYR A 218 3.44 7.34 6.01
C TYR A 218 4.24 8.01 7.12
N ALA A 219 5.57 7.91 7.09
CA ALA A 219 6.42 8.54 8.08
C ALA A 219 6.27 10.08 8.06
N VAL A 220 6.28 10.68 6.86
CA VAL A 220 6.12 12.13 6.70
C VAL A 220 4.74 12.60 7.13
N VAL A 221 3.68 11.90 6.71
CA VAL A 221 2.30 12.25 7.08
C VAL A 221 2.06 12.06 8.58
N ALA A 222 2.61 11.01 9.20
CA ALA A 222 2.54 10.79 10.64
C ALA A 222 3.14 11.98 11.42
N VAL A 223 4.32 12.46 11.01
CA VAL A 223 4.94 13.66 11.60
C VAL A 223 4.10 14.91 11.33
N ALA A 224 3.62 15.09 10.09
CA ALA A 224 2.79 16.24 9.72
C ALA A 224 1.49 16.34 10.53
N MET A 225 0.89 15.20 10.90
CA MET A 225 -0.30 15.16 11.76
C MET A 225 -0.04 15.62 13.20
N LEU A 226 1.21 15.57 13.66
CA LEU A 226 1.57 16.04 15.01
C LEU A 226 1.84 17.56 15.07
N ILE A 227 2.17 18.21 13.95
CA ILE A 227 2.52 19.63 13.88
C ILE A 227 1.35 20.55 14.30
N PRO A 228 0.06 20.31 13.95
CA PRO A 228 -1.06 21.14 14.38
C PRO A 228 -1.22 21.28 15.89
N PHE A 229 -0.66 20.34 16.70
CA PHE A 229 -0.60 20.48 18.16
C PHE A 229 0.29 21.65 18.61
N LEU A 230 1.27 22.03 17.79
CA LEU A 230 2.16 23.16 18.07
C LEU A 230 1.58 24.49 17.56
N SER A 231 0.87 24.48 16.40
CA SER A 231 0.28 25.71 15.84
C SER A 231 -0.86 25.41 14.86
N ARG A 232 -2.07 25.84 15.18
CA ARG A 232 -3.26 25.70 14.31
C ARG A 232 -3.18 26.52 13.02
N HIS A 233 -2.47 27.64 13.02
CA HIS A 233 -2.32 28.52 11.85
C HIS A 233 -1.51 27.89 10.73
N SER A 234 -0.67 26.88 11.03
CA SER A 234 0.27 26.26 10.10
C SER A 234 -0.33 25.11 9.28
N ILE A 235 -1.59 24.70 9.49
CA ILE A 235 -2.17 23.48 8.89
C ILE A 235 -2.05 23.49 7.37
N ARG A 236 -2.46 24.55 6.69
CA ARG A 236 -2.40 24.65 5.23
C ARG A 236 -0.97 24.62 4.70
N ILE A 237 -0.08 25.32 5.37
CA ILE A 237 1.35 25.35 4.99
C ILE A 237 1.96 23.96 5.14
N VAL A 238 1.69 23.26 6.25
CA VAL A 238 2.16 21.90 6.51
C VAL A 238 1.63 20.92 5.45
N GLN A 239 0.36 21.03 5.08
CA GLN A 239 -0.24 20.17 4.05
C GLN A 239 0.46 20.34 2.70
N TRP A 240 0.63 21.60 2.23
CA TRP A 240 1.31 21.85 0.95
C TRP A 240 2.80 21.48 1.00
N ALA A 241 3.48 21.75 2.11
CA ALA A 241 4.87 21.34 2.30
C ALA A 241 5.01 19.81 2.28
N THR A 242 4.08 19.08 2.89
CA THR A 242 4.05 17.61 2.86
C THR A 242 3.90 17.10 1.43
N VAL A 243 2.94 17.63 0.67
CA VAL A 243 2.73 17.23 -0.74
C VAL A 243 3.99 17.51 -1.57
N LEU A 244 4.57 18.70 -1.44
CA LEU A 244 5.80 19.06 -2.16
C LEU A 244 6.96 18.13 -1.80
N LEU A 245 7.15 17.83 -0.51
CA LEU A 245 8.19 16.91 -0.04
C LEU A 245 8.03 15.51 -0.63
N LEU A 246 6.80 14.98 -0.68
CA LEU A 246 6.50 13.68 -1.27
C LEU A 246 6.84 13.64 -2.78
N LEU A 247 6.46 14.69 -3.52
CA LEU A 247 6.75 14.80 -4.96
C LEU A 247 8.25 14.90 -5.23
N VAL A 248 8.97 15.71 -4.47
CA VAL A 248 10.42 15.87 -4.58
C VAL A 248 11.14 14.56 -4.25
N TYR A 249 10.74 13.89 -3.17
CA TYR A 249 11.31 12.59 -2.79
C TYR A 249 11.09 11.54 -3.88
N MET A 250 9.88 11.45 -4.42
CA MET A 250 9.56 10.51 -5.50
C MET A 250 10.40 10.80 -6.75
N ALA A 251 10.51 12.06 -7.18
CA ALA A 251 11.31 12.42 -8.35
C ALA A 251 12.81 12.11 -8.15
N GLN A 252 13.36 12.44 -6.98
CA GLN A 252 14.75 12.13 -6.64
C GLN A 252 15.02 10.63 -6.59
N SER A 253 14.12 9.86 -5.94
CA SER A 253 14.27 8.41 -5.84
C SER A 253 14.18 7.73 -7.20
N LEU A 254 13.24 8.13 -8.07
CA LEU A 254 13.11 7.60 -9.42
C LEU A 254 14.36 7.92 -10.26
N ARG A 255 14.88 9.15 -10.19
CA ARG A 255 16.11 9.52 -10.88
C ARG A 255 17.30 8.68 -10.41
N TYR A 256 17.45 8.51 -9.11
CA TYR A 256 18.54 7.73 -8.52
C TYR A 256 18.50 6.25 -8.94
N LEU A 257 17.30 5.66 -8.98
CA LEU A 257 17.10 4.25 -9.32
C LEU A 257 17.23 3.97 -10.81
N TYR A 258 16.59 4.79 -11.66
CA TYR A 258 16.47 4.52 -13.09
C TYR A 258 17.45 5.33 -13.95
N ARG A 259 18.22 6.24 -13.33
CA ARG A 259 19.30 7.03 -13.99
C ARG A 259 18.83 7.73 -15.27
N GLN A 260 17.61 8.26 -15.29
CA GLN A 260 17.06 9.01 -16.43
C GLN A 260 17.36 10.51 -16.29
N SER A 261 17.27 11.25 -17.41
CA SER A 261 17.36 12.72 -17.41
C SER A 261 16.24 13.35 -16.60
N TRP A 262 16.44 14.56 -16.06
CA TRP A 262 15.44 15.28 -15.26
C TRP A 262 14.09 15.44 -15.95
N PRO A 263 14.01 15.91 -17.23
CA PRO A 263 12.71 16.08 -17.89
C PRO A 263 11.92 14.78 -17.99
N LYS A 264 12.57 13.67 -18.35
CA LYS A 264 11.92 12.33 -18.41
C LYS A 264 11.46 11.85 -17.04
N THR A 265 12.27 12.11 -16.00
CA THR A 265 11.92 11.71 -14.62
C THR A 265 10.73 12.51 -14.12
N ILE A 266 10.73 13.84 -14.30
CA ILE A 266 9.65 14.73 -13.88
C ILE A 266 8.36 14.33 -14.60
N LEU A 267 8.38 14.17 -15.93
CA LEU A 267 7.20 13.76 -16.70
C LEU A 267 6.61 12.43 -16.16
N LYS A 268 7.45 11.43 -15.95
CA LYS A 268 7.01 10.13 -15.40
C LYS A 268 6.52 10.23 -13.97
N SER A 269 7.13 11.09 -13.15
CA SER A 269 6.67 11.35 -11.78
C SER A 269 5.28 11.97 -11.78
N VAL A 270 5.03 12.95 -12.65
CA VAL A 270 3.72 13.59 -12.80
C VAL A 270 2.69 12.56 -13.27
N ILE A 271 3.00 11.76 -14.30
CA ILE A 271 2.09 10.70 -14.79
C ILE A 271 1.81 9.69 -13.68
N ALA A 272 2.83 9.22 -12.97
CA ALA A 272 2.65 8.28 -11.86
C ALA A 272 1.75 8.87 -10.78
N THR A 273 2.03 10.09 -10.30
CA THR A 273 1.24 10.76 -9.26
C THR A 273 -0.21 10.94 -9.69
N SER A 274 -0.45 11.39 -10.93
CA SER A 274 -1.80 11.56 -11.46
C SER A 274 -2.55 10.22 -11.51
N LEU A 275 -1.91 9.16 -12.01
CA LEU A 275 -2.51 7.83 -12.07
C LEU A 275 -2.84 7.30 -10.67
N LEU A 276 -1.91 7.41 -9.72
CA LEU A 276 -2.11 6.98 -8.33
C LEU A 276 -3.21 7.79 -7.65
N PHE A 277 -3.29 9.09 -7.92
CA PHE A 277 -4.35 9.96 -7.43
C PHE A 277 -5.73 9.54 -7.97
N PHE A 278 -5.86 9.29 -9.29
CA PHE A 278 -7.11 8.82 -9.89
C PHE A 278 -7.53 7.45 -9.37
N LEU A 279 -6.58 6.53 -9.17
CA LEU A 279 -6.87 5.23 -8.55
C LEU A 279 -7.40 5.38 -7.13
N MET A 280 -6.84 6.30 -6.34
CA MET A 280 -7.31 6.58 -4.99
C MET A 280 -8.69 7.25 -4.98
N LEU A 281 -8.94 8.19 -5.92
CA LEU A 281 -10.26 8.78 -6.11
C LEU A 281 -11.31 7.73 -6.52
N ALA A 282 -10.96 6.80 -7.39
CA ALA A 282 -11.85 5.70 -7.77
C ALA A 282 -12.18 4.79 -6.57
N ALA A 283 -11.18 4.44 -5.77
CA ALA A 283 -11.39 3.68 -4.54
C ALA A 283 -12.30 4.43 -3.55
N MET A 284 -12.10 5.73 -3.38
CA MET A 284 -12.95 6.58 -2.55
C MET A 284 -14.39 6.63 -3.09
N ALA A 285 -14.56 6.83 -4.40
CA ALA A 285 -15.89 6.85 -5.02
C ALA A 285 -16.65 5.53 -4.82
N ILE A 286 -15.97 4.39 -4.96
CA ILE A 286 -16.54 3.06 -4.67
C ILE A 286 -16.99 3.00 -3.18
N TYR A 287 -16.13 3.40 -2.25
CA TYR A 287 -16.44 3.38 -0.82
C TYR A 287 -17.64 4.26 -0.45
N VAL A 288 -17.72 5.45 -1.04
CA VAL A 288 -18.85 6.38 -0.83
C VAL A 288 -20.13 5.85 -1.46
N SER A 289 -20.06 5.14 -2.58
CA SER A 289 -21.24 4.60 -3.27
C SER A 289 -21.88 3.41 -2.52
N ILE A 290 -21.11 2.63 -1.76
CA ILE A 290 -21.61 1.44 -1.02
C ILE A 290 -22.83 1.75 -0.15
N PRO A 291 -22.85 2.78 0.72
CA PRO A 291 -24.02 3.11 1.52
C PRO A 291 -25.13 3.82 0.73
N ILE A 292 -24.83 4.44 -0.41
CA ILE A 292 -25.78 5.23 -1.21
C ILE A 292 -26.63 4.34 -2.12
N ILE A 293 -26.00 3.35 -2.80
CA ILE A 293 -26.68 2.49 -3.79
C ILE A 293 -27.96 1.84 -3.23
N PRO A 294 -27.99 1.25 -2.02
CA PRO A 294 -29.22 0.65 -1.46
C PRO A 294 -30.30 1.68 -1.09
N ALA A 295 -29.91 2.94 -0.82
CA ALA A 295 -30.85 4.01 -0.46
C ALA A 295 -31.48 4.66 -1.70
N LEU A 296 -30.80 4.64 -2.83
CA LEU A 296 -31.19 5.35 -4.05
C LEU A 296 -32.61 5.00 -4.57
N PRO A 297 -33.05 3.72 -4.64
CA PRO A 297 -34.40 3.37 -5.10
C PRO A 297 -35.50 3.97 -4.22
N ARG A 298 -35.30 4.02 -2.89
CA ARG A 298 -36.25 4.63 -1.95
C ARG A 298 -36.37 6.13 -2.19
N VAL A 299 -35.25 6.83 -2.30
CA VAL A 299 -35.21 8.27 -2.55
C VAL A 299 -35.85 8.61 -3.90
N ILE A 300 -35.60 7.83 -4.96
CA ILE A 300 -36.23 8.03 -6.27
C ILE A 300 -37.74 7.82 -6.19
N GLN A 301 -38.22 6.78 -5.52
CA GLN A 301 -39.63 6.47 -5.36
C GLN A 301 -40.37 7.57 -4.58
N GLU A 302 -39.76 8.13 -3.54
CA GLU A 302 -40.29 9.24 -2.77
C GLU A 302 -40.39 10.52 -3.60
N LEU A 303 -39.37 10.83 -4.40
CA LEU A 303 -39.36 11.98 -5.32
C LEU A 303 -40.44 11.86 -6.41
N ASP A 304 -40.66 10.66 -6.97
CA ASP A 304 -41.70 10.44 -7.99
C ASP A 304 -43.12 10.47 -7.41
N SER A 305 -43.33 9.98 -6.21
CA SER A 305 -44.65 10.02 -5.51
C SER A 305 -45.05 11.43 -5.06
N GLY A 306 -44.09 12.34 -4.91
CA GLY A 306 -44.31 13.70 -4.42
C GLY A 306 -44.48 14.77 -5.52
N ARG A 307 -44.42 14.42 -6.81
CA ARG A 307 -44.65 15.40 -7.89
C ARG A 307 -46.12 15.82 -7.90
N PRO A 308 -46.45 17.11 -7.76
CA PRO A 308 -47.80 17.59 -8.00
C PRO A 308 -48.21 17.30 -9.44
N LYS A 309 -49.36 16.66 -9.64
CA LYS A 309 -49.97 16.45 -10.96
C LYS A 309 -50.37 17.78 -11.60
#